data_807b39d8117fcf980150f537e05228c9
#
_entry.id   807b39d8117fcf980150f537e05228c9
#
_cell.length_a   1.000
_cell.length_b   1.000
_cell.length_c   1.000
_cell.angle_alpha   90.00
_cell.angle_beta   90.00
_cell.angle_gamma   90.00
#
_symmetry.space_group_name_H-M   'P 1'
#
loop_
_entity.id
_entity.type
_entity.pdbx_description
1 polymer ?
#
loop_
_entity_poly.entity_id
_entity_poly.type
_entity_poly.pdbx_seq_one_letter_code
_entity_poly.pdbx_strand_id
1 'polypeptide(L)'
;MFRHQPQPGCPHCNAKHPGGEVIRIMPHHRYVCTQHRLWLCPSDADGHTTPLDALPEDVQAQRRHLRILQRHGWAVTYDAVLTAILICGQLWSLPENKNGEAWHDWVRRARALIPPDTAESGFSVARLCAAVYPEAISLATLFASPYWRQQAQKTTWDRDRFNRNRPTATAP
;
A
#
# COMPACT_ATOMS: atom_id res chain seq x y z
N MET A 1 0.68 0.07 -11.72
CA MET A 1 1.79 0.81 -12.39
C MET A 1 2.05 2.05 -11.55
N PHE A 2 3.20 2.12 -10.89
CA PHE A 2 3.51 3.28 -10.07
C PHE A 2 3.81 4.46 -11.00
N ARG A 3 3.03 5.52 -10.86
CA ARG A 3 3.19 6.71 -11.70
C ARG A 3 4.46 7.45 -11.28
N HIS A 4 5.43 7.54 -12.20
CA HIS A 4 6.59 8.42 -12.07
C HIS A 4 6.29 9.87 -12.52
N GLN A 5 5.01 10.22 -12.65
CA GLN A 5 4.62 11.54 -13.07
C GLN A 5 4.73 12.53 -11.90
N PRO A 6 5.20 13.75 -12.15
CA PRO A 6 5.18 14.81 -11.16
C PRO A 6 3.76 15.08 -10.66
N GLN A 7 3.62 15.27 -9.35
CA GLN A 7 2.35 15.57 -8.70
C GLN A 7 2.49 16.79 -7.80
N PRO A 8 1.45 17.59 -7.62
CA PRO A 8 1.52 18.82 -6.83
C PRO A 8 1.76 18.56 -5.32
N GLY A 9 1.53 17.35 -4.84
CA GLY A 9 1.68 17.03 -3.43
C GLY A 9 0.61 17.68 -2.55
N CYS A 10 0.96 17.97 -1.30
CA CYS A 10 0.02 18.60 -0.38
C CYS A 10 -0.10 20.10 -0.65
N PRO A 11 -1.30 20.63 -0.99
CA PRO A 11 -1.48 22.04 -1.31
C PRO A 11 -1.12 22.97 -0.13
N HIS A 12 -1.45 22.59 1.10
CA HIS A 12 -1.11 23.36 2.28
C HIS A 12 0.40 23.40 2.59
N CYS A 13 1.14 22.33 2.25
CA CYS A 13 2.61 22.38 2.33
C CYS A 13 3.18 23.25 1.24
N ASN A 14 2.64 23.18 0.03
CA ASN A 14 3.11 23.94 -1.12
C ASN A 14 2.86 25.44 -0.96
N ALA A 15 1.69 25.84 -0.43
CA ALA A 15 1.37 27.23 -0.16
C ALA A 15 2.34 27.96 0.78
N LYS A 16 3.07 27.22 1.61
CA LYS A 16 4.10 27.75 2.51
C LYS A 16 5.49 27.77 1.88
N HIS A 17 5.63 27.31 0.65
CA HIS A 17 6.94 27.26 0.00
C HIS A 17 7.24 28.63 -0.61
N PRO A 18 8.40 29.25 -0.26
CA PRO A 18 8.73 30.63 -0.69
C PRO A 18 8.88 30.78 -2.22
N GLY A 19 9.10 29.68 -2.94
CA GLY A 19 9.21 29.65 -4.41
C GLY A 19 7.89 29.41 -5.16
N GLY A 20 6.75 29.41 -4.48
CA GLY A 20 5.45 29.11 -5.08
C GLY A 20 5.14 27.62 -5.15
N GLU A 21 4.27 27.23 -6.09
CA GLU A 21 3.83 25.85 -6.24
C GLU A 21 4.99 24.90 -6.60
N VAL A 22 5.16 23.85 -5.83
CA VAL A 22 6.18 22.85 -6.03
C VAL A 22 5.57 21.56 -6.54
N ILE A 23 5.88 21.23 -7.79
CA ILE A 23 5.58 19.93 -8.37
C ILE A 23 6.71 18.96 -7.99
N ARG A 24 6.36 17.84 -7.39
CA ARG A 24 7.32 16.84 -6.94
C ARG A 24 7.05 15.50 -7.61
N ILE A 25 8.09 14.76 -7.89
CA ILE A 25 7.95 13.33 -8.08
C ILE A 25 7.70 12.75 -6.69
N MET A 26 6.45 12.35 -6.42
CA MET A 26 6.08 11.80 -5.13
C MET A 26 6.83 10.50 -4.90
N PRO A 27 7.63 10.41 -3.83
CA PRO A 27 8.30 9.17 -3.49
C PRO A 27 7.25 8.12 -3.11
N HIS A 28 7.48 6.88 -3.49
CA HIS A 28 6.58 5.73 -3.27
C HIS A 28 6.20 5.47 -1.80
N HIS A 29 6.81 6.15 -0.86
CA HIS A 29 6.52 6.05 0.57
C HIS A 29 5.67 7.19 1.12
N ARG A 30 5.12 8.06 0.27
CA ARG A 30 4.30 9.21 0.69
C ARG A 30 2.92 9.17 0.06
N TYR A 31 2.02 8.46 0.72
CA TYR A 31 0.61 8.38 0.36
C TYR A 31 -0.24 9.42 1.08
N VAL A 32 0.21 9.88 2.25
CA VAL A 32 -0.54 10.79 3.12
C VAL A 32 0.35 11.95 3.57
N CYS A 33 -0.19 13.15 3.57
CA CYS A 33 0.37 14.28 4.32
C CYS A 33 -0.03 14.13 5.79
N THR A 34 0.90 13.73 6.64
CA THR A 34 0.64 13.53 8.07
C THR A 34 0.44 14.82 8.85
N GLN A 35 0.90 15.96 8.31
CA GLN A 35 0.74 17.30 8.91
C GLN A 35 -0.67 17.84 8.67
N HIS A 36 -1.16 17.74 7.44
CA HIS A 36 -2.45 18.29 7.04
C HIS A 36 -3.54 17.23 6.90
N ARG A 37 -3.23 15.96 7.21
CA ARG A 37 -4.14 14.82 7.19
C ARG A 37 -4.87 14.69 5.85
N LEU A 38 -4.12 14.73 4.75
CA LEU A 38 -4.63 14.64 3.39
C LEU A 38 -4.11 13.39 2.72
N TRP A 39 -4.98 12.68 2.01
CA TRP A 39 -4.58 11.65 1.05
C TRP A 39 -3.97 12.30 -0.18
N LEU A 40 -2.79 11.87 -0.59
CA LEU A 40 -2.03 12.47 -1.68
C LEU A 40 -1.88 11.56 -2.89
N CYS A 41 -1.93 10.24 -2.69
CA CYS A 41 -1.52 9.30 -3.71
C CYS A 41 -2.31 7.98 -3.62
N PRO A 42 -2.67 7.43 -4.73
CA PRO A 42 -2.73 8.11 -6.02
C PRO A 42 -3.82 9.19 -5.98
N SER A 43 -3.54 10.37 -6.48
CA SER A 43 -4.58 11.38 -6.69
C SER A 43 -5.50 10.93 -7.82
N ASP A 44 -6.73 11.42 -7.82
CA ASP A 44 -7.59 11.32 -8.99
C ASP A 44 -6.96 12.04 -10.21
N ALA A 45 -7.62 11.94 -11.37
CA ALA A 45 -7.13 12.54 -12.60
C ALA A 45 -6.96 14.07 -12.50
N ASP A 46 -7.69 14.72 -11.57
CA ASP A 46 -7.72 16.16 -11.37
C ASP A 46 -6.77 16.64 -10.27
N GLY A 47 -6.01 15.73 -9.65
CA GLY A 47 -5.03 16.06 -8.59
C GLY A 47 -5.65 16.44 -7.25
N HIS A 48 -6.92 16.13 -7.03
CA HIS A 48 -7.59 16.41 -5.77
C HIS A 48 -6.99 15.62 -4.60
N THR A 49 -6.88 16.29 -3.47
CA THR A 49 -6.47 15.65 -2.22
C THR A 49 -7.70 15.49 -1.32
N THR A 50 -7.82 14.34 -0.67
CA THR A 50 -8.97 14.03 0.17
C THR A 50 -8.61 14.16 1.66
N PRO A 51 -9.43 14.90 2.46
CA PRO A 51 -9.26 14.96 3.92
C PRO A 51 -9.43 13.58 4.59
N LEU A 52 -8.63 13.32 5.60
CA LEU A 52 -8.59 12.05 6.34
C LEU A 52 -9.17 12.17 7.76
N ASP A 53 -10.07 13.10 8.00
CA ASP A 53 -10.64 13.28 9.35
C ASP A 53 -11.46 12.07 9.80
N ALA A 54 -12.17 11.45 8.85
CA ALA A 54 -12.92 10.21 9.07
C ALA A 54 -12.08 8.92 8.96
N LEU A 55 -10.79 9.02 8.60
CA LEU A 55 -9.90 7.89 8.33
C LEU A 55 -8.55 8.05 9.07
N PRO A 56 -8.55 8.12 10.40
CA PRO A 56 -7.34 8.31 11.19
C PRO A 56 -6.34 7.16 11.03
N GLU A 57 -6.82 5.96 10.68
CA GLU A 57 -6.01 4.77 10.43
C GLU A 57 -5.01 4.96 9.27
N ASP A 58 -5.37 5.72 8.23
CA ASP A 58 -4.48 6.01 7.11
C ASP A 58 -3.31 6.92 7.53
N VAL A 59 -3.58 7.91 8.37
CA VAL A 59 -2.54 8.77 8.95
C VAL A 59 -1.57 7.95 9.83
N GLN A 60 -2.11 7.02 10.61
CA GLN A 60 -1.30 6.13 11.45
C GLN A 60 -0.47 5.17 10.59
N ALA A 61 -1.05 4.62 9.53
CA ALA A 61 -0.36 3.79 8.56
C ALA A 61 0.81 4.53 7.92
N GLN A 62 0.62 5.79 7.49
CA GLN A 62 1.70 6.59 6.94
C GLN A 62 2.84 6.82 7.94
N ARG A 63 2.53 7.10 9.19
CA ARG A 63 3.56 7.25 10.24
C ARG A 63 4.32 5.94 10.46
N ARG A 64 3.64 4.79 10.38
CA ARG A 64 4.26 3.47 10.46
C ARG A 64 5.13 3.20 9.25
N HIS A 65 4.66 3.52 8.04
CA HIS A 65 5.42 3.40 6.80
C HIS A 65 6.74 4.18 6.85
N LEU A 66 6.70 5.43 7.31
CA LEU A 66 7.93 6.24 7.47
C LEU A 66 8.89 5.63 8.51
N ARG A 67 8.39 5.00 9.58
CA ARG A 67 9.23 4.29 10.55
C ARG A 67 9.90 3.05 9.95
N ILE A 68 9.19 2.29 9.09
CA ILE A 68 9.77 1.16 8.35
C ILE A 68 10.91 1.67 7.47
N LEU A 69 10.68 2.77 6.73
CA LEU A 69 11.68 3.41 5.87
C LEU A 69 12.92 3.84 6.64
N GLN A 70 12.75 4.52 7.77
CA GLN A 70 13.86 4.96 8.62
C GLN A 70 14.67 3.78 9.16
N ARG A 71 14.01 2.68 9.51
CA ARG A 71 14.64 1.51 10.13
C ARG A 71 15.33 0.58 9.13
N HIS A 72 14.75 0.39 7.97
CA HIS A 72 15.14 -0.66 7.02
C HIS A 72 15.65 -0.13 5.68
N GLY A 73 15.58 1.17 5.45
CA GLY A 73 15.98 1.80 4.20
C GLY A 73 14.95 1.64 3.08
N TRP A 74 15.25 2.32 1.97
CA TRP A 74 14.30 2.45 0.86
C TRP A 74 13.99 1.12 0.17
N ALA A 75 15.00 0.35 -0.22
CA ALA A 75 14.81 -0.87 -1.01
C ALA A 75 13.93 -1.90 -0.26
N VAL A 76 14.28 -2.17 1.01
CA VAL A 76 13.52 -3.12 1.84
C VAL A 76 12.09 -2.66 2.06
N THR A 77 11.89 -1.36 2.29
CA THR A 77 10.54 -0.80 2.50
C THR A 77 9.70 -0.90 1.24
N TYR A 78 10.28 -0.56 0.09
CA TYR A 78 9.61 -0.63 -1.20
C TYR A 78 9.13 -2.06 -1.51
N ASP A 79 10.02 -3.04 -1.40
CA ASP A 79 9.70 -4.45 -1.66
C ASP A 79 8.64 -4.97 -0.68
N ALA A 80 8.77 -4.65 0.60
CA ALA A 80 7.83 -5.07 1.63
C ALA A 80 6.42 -4.48 1.41
N VAL A 81 6.33 -3.19 1.09
CA VAL A 81 5.05 -2.51 0.86
C VAL A 81 4.41 -2.98 -0.44
N LEU A 82 5.18 -3.11 -1.52
CA LEU A 82 4.68 -3.62 -2.79
C LEU A 82 4.11 -5.03 -2.64
N THR A 83 4.87 -5.92 -2.00
CA THR A 83 4.43 -7.30 -1.73
C THR A 83 3.15 -7.32 -0.90
N ALA A 84 3.08 -6.50 0.14
CA ALA A 84 1.90 -6.39 0.99
C ALA A 84 0.66 -5.90 0.22
N ILE A 85 0.81 -4.87 -0.63
CA ILE A 85 -0.28 -4.37 -1.48
C ILE A 85 -0.75 -5.44 -2.44
N LEU A 86 0.16 -6.19 -3.06
CA LEU A 86 -0.20 -7.28 -3.98
C LEU A 86 -0.97 -8.40 -3.26
N ILE A 87 -0.56 -8.78 -2.06
CA ILE A 87 -1.26 -9.79 -1.25
C ILE A 87 -2.66 -9.28 -0.86
N CYS A 88 -2.77 -8.06 -0.35
CA CYS A 88 -4.07 -7.47 -0.02
C CYS A 88 -4.95 -7.34 -1.27
N GLY A 89 -4.36 -6.99 -2.42
CA GLY A 89 -5.06 -6.93 -3.69
C GLY A 89 -5.60 -8.27 -4.15
N GLN A 90 -4.83 -9.32 -3.98
CA GLN A 90 -5.30 -10.68 -4.24
C GLN A 90 -6.47 -11.04 -3.32
N LEU A 91 -6.38 -10.74 -2.03
CA LEU A 91 -7.47 -10.97 -1.06
C LEU A 91 -8.72 -10.14 -1.40
N TRP A 92 -8.55 -8.91 -1.87
CA TRP A 92 -9.65 -8.06 -2.36
C TRP A 92 -10.41 -8.71 -3.52
N SER A 93 -9.72 -9.40 -4.43
CA SER A 93 -10.33 -10.00 -5.62
C SER A 93 -11.08 -11.30 -5.34
N LEU A 94 -10.87 -11.93 -4.17
CA LEU A 94 -11.49 -13.21 -3.83
C LEU A 94 -12.96 -13.03 -3.42
N PRO A 95 -13.90 -13.75 -4.07
CA PRO A 95 -15.34 -13.64 -3.77
C PRO A 95 -15.70 -13.97 -2.33
N GLU A 96 -15.04 -14.94 -1.73
CA GLU A 96 -15.26 -15.41 -0.36
C GLU A 96 -14.96 -14.33 0.70
N ASN A 97 -14.12 -13.36 0.40
CA ASN A 97 -13.77 -12.28 1.32
C ASN A 97 -14.79 -11.14 1.34
N LYS A 98 -15.72 -11.09 0.38
CA LYS A 98 -16.68 -9.97 0.22
C LYS A 98 -17.65 -9.77 1.37
N ASN A 99 -17.82 -10.78 2.21
CA ASN A 99 -18.68 -10.72 3.40
C ASN A 99 -17.88 -10.53 4.71
N GLY A 100 -16.56 -10.42 4.62
CA GLY A 100 -15.70 -10.22 5.78
C GLY A 100 -15.70 -8.78 6.28
N GLU A 101 -15.44 -8.58 7.57
CA GLU A 101 -15.36 -7.25 8.20
C GLU A 101 -14.31 -6.37 7.50
N ALA A 102 -13.13 -6.92 7.19
CA ALA A 102 -12.09 -6.21 6.47
C ALA A 102 -12.55 -5.70 5.10
N TRP A 103 -13.41 -6.44 4.40
CA TRP A 103 -13.97 -6.02 3.12
C TRP A 103 -14.81 -4.74 3.26
N HIS A 104 -15.64 -4.63 4.29
CA HIS A 104 -16.45 -3.45 4.53
C HIS A 104 -15.59 -2.21 4.77
N ASP A 105 -14.51 -2.35 5.54
CA ASP A 105 -13.55 -1.27 5.76
C ASP A 105 -12.83 -0.86 4.47
N TRP A 106 -12.42 -1.82 3.67
CA TRP A 106 -11.78 -1.55 2.38
C TRP A 106 -12.71 -0.80 1.43
N VAL A 107 -13.97 -1.23 1.31
CA VAL A 107 -14.97 -0.55 0.48
C VAL A 107 -15.23 0.86 1.00
N ARG A 108 -15.35 1.04 2.31
CA ARG A 108 -15.55 2.35 2.95
C ARG A 108 -14.41 3.30 2.62
N ARG A 109 -13.15 2.88 2.80
CA ARG A 109 -11.96 3.68 2.48
C ARG A 109 -11.86 3.98 0.99
N ALA A 110 -12.04 2.98 0.14
CA ALA A 110 -11.99 3.18 -1.30
C ALA A 110 -13.00 4.22 -1.79
N ARG A 111 -14.23 4.20 -1.25
CA ARG A 111 -15.27 5.18 -1.60
C ARG A 111 -14.96 6.58 -1.08
N ALA A 112 -14.38 6.68 0.11
CA ALA A 112 -14.04 7.94 0.73
C ALA A 112 -12.86 8.64 0.03
N LEU A 113 -11.87 7.86 -0.44
CA LEU A 113 -10.62 8.38 -1.00
C LEU A 113 -10.65 8.50 -2.53
N ILE A 114 -11.44 7.68 -3.20
CA ILE A 114 -11.64 7.67 -4.64
C ILE A 114 -13.14 7.74 -4.91
N PRO A 115 -13.71 8.93 -5.08
CA PRO A 115 -15.12 9.11 -5.35
C PRO A 115 -15.61 8.31 -6.56
N PRO A 116 -16.87 7.84 -6.58
CA PRO A 116 -17.39 6.94 -7.61
C PRO A 116 -17.54 7.59 -9.00
N ASP A 117 -17.52 8.91 -9.07
CA ASP A 117 -17.63 9.72 -10.27
C ASP A 117 -16.28 10.04 -10.92
N THR A 118 -15.18 9.64 -10.31
CA THR A 118 -13.84 9.86 -10.88
C THR A 118 -13.46 8.77 -11.89
N ALA A 119 -12.53 9.09 -12.79
CA ALA A 119 -11.97 8.12 -13.74
C ALA A 119 -11.32 6.90 -13.05
N GLU A 120 -10.91 7.04 -11.80
CA GLU A 120 -10.29 5.99 -10.99
C GLU A 120 -11.31 5.17 -10.17
N SER A 121 -12.62 5.44 -10.32
CA SER A 121 -13.67 4.76 -9.54
C SER A 121 -13.86 3.28 -9.90
N GLY A 122 -13.38 2.87 -11.08
CA GLY A 122 -13.34 1.47 -11.50
C GLY A 122 -12.30 0.66 -10.73
N PHE A 123 -11.97 -0.53 -11.24
CA PHE A 123 -10.85 -1.30 -10.72
C PHE A 123 -9.53 -0.65 -11.15
N SER A 124 -8.92 0.09 -10.24
CA SER A 124 -7.64 0.77 -10.48
C SER A 124 -6.66 0.47 -9.33
N VAL A 125 -5.37 0.64 -9.62
CA VAL A 125 -4.31 0.56 -8.59
C VAL A 125 -4.52 1.64 -7.52
N ALA A 126 -5.04 2.81 -7.92
CA ALA A 126 -5.39 3.89 -7.01
C ALA A 126 -6.42 3.44 -5.97
N ARG A 127 -7.51 2.88 -6.46
CA ARG A 127 -8.60 2.37 -5.63
C ARG A 127 -8.14 1.23 -4.72
N LEU A 128 -7.33 0.31 -5.24
CA LEU A 128 -6.75 -0.76 -4.44
C LEU A 128 -5.87 -0.19 -3.31
N CYS A 129 -4.94 0.71 -3.62
CA CYS A 129 -4.10 1.33 -2.60
C CYS A 129 -4.93 2.06 -1.53
N ALA A 130 -5.94 2.85 -1.95
CA ALA A 130 -6.83 3.53 -1.03
C ALA A 130 -7.58 2.57 -0.10
N ALA A 131 -8.02 1.43 -0.63
CA ALA A 131 -8.74 0.43 0.15
C ALA A 131 -7.88 -0.23 1.23
N VAL A 132 -6.68 -0.70 0.86
CA VAL A 132 -5.90 -1.66 1.65
C VAL A 132 -4.71 -1.05 2.39
N TYR A 133 -4.48 0.26 2.27
CA TYR A 133 -3.25 0.89 2.75
C TYR A 133 -2.90 0.58 4.22
N PRO A 134 -3.80 0.69 5.21
CA PRO A 134 -3.47 0.40 6.60
C PRO A 134 -3.05 -1.05 6.85
N GLU A 135 -3.75 -2.01 6.24
CA GLU A 135 -3.45 -3.44 6.36
C GLU A 135 -2.16 -3.78 5.63
N ALA A 136 -1.96 -3.23 4.43
CA ALA A 136 -0.74 -3.42 3.67
C ALA A 136 0.49 -2.91 4.44
N ILE A 137 0.41 -1.76 5.11
CA ILE A 137 1.52 -1.26 5.93
C ILE A 137 1.72 -2.12 7.20
N SER A 138 0.66 -2.67 7.77
CA SER A 138 0.77 -3.60 8.88
C SER A 138 1.51 -4.89 8.45
N LEU A 139 1.14 -5.44 7.31
CA LEU A 139 1.78 -6.62 6.73
C LEU A 139 3.24 -6.32 6.30
N ALA A 140 3.48 -5.15 5.69
CA ALA A 140 4.82 -4.71 5.30
C ALA A 140 5.78 -4.62 6.51
N THR A 141 5.27 -4.31 7.70
CA THR A 141 6.08 -4.31 8.93
C THR A 141 6.66 -5.69 9.22
N LEU A 142 5.92 -6.75 8.95
CA LEU A 142 6.39 -8.13 9.09
C LEU A 142 7.43 -8.45 8.01
N PHE A 143 7.14 -8.14 6.75
CA PHE A 143 8.05 -8.43 5.63
C PHE A 143 9.36 -7.65 5.70
N ALA A 144 9.36 -6.44 6.23
CA ALA A 144 10.58 -5.67 6.46
C ALA A 144 11.44 -6.23 7.59
N SER A 145 10.87 -7.02 8.51
CA SER A 145 11.59 -7.59 9.64
C SER A 145 12.63 -8.63 9.21
N PRO A 146 13.92 -8.51 9.60
CA PRO A 146 14.93 -9.53 9.32
C PRO A 146 14.56 -10.90 9.85
N TYR A 147 13.93 -10.96 11.02
CA TYR A 147 13.48 -12.20 11.64
C TYR A 147 12.49 -12.95 10.75
N TRP A 148 11.41 -12.28 10.29
CA TRP A 148 10.39 -12.91 9.46
C TRP A 148 10.91 -13.30 8.08
N ARG A 149 11.80 -12.49 7.48
CA ARG A 149 12.48 -12.85 6.22
C ARG A 149 13.32 -14.10 6.37
N GLN A 150 14.06 -14.22 7.47
CA GLN A 150 14.85 -15.42 7.75
C GLN A 150 13.97 -16.65 7.96
N GLN A 151 12.84 -16.53 8.66
CA GLN A 151 11.90 -17.63 8.82
C GLN A 151 11.29 -18.08 7.49
N ALA A 152 10.89 -17.14 6.64
CA ALA A 152 10.37 -17.46 5.31
C ALA A 152 11.39 -18.22 4.46
N GLN A 153 12.66 -17.83 4.50
CA GLN A 153 13.74 -18.54 3.81
C GLN A 153 13.89 -19.98 4.30
N LYS A 154 13.87 -20.22 5.61
CA LYS A 154 13.93 -21.55 6.19
C LYS A 154 12.79 -22.44 5.71
N THR A 155 11.56 -21.92 5.74
CA THR A 155 10.38 -22.67 5.31
C THR A 155 10.43 -23.03 3.82
N THR A 156 10.96 -22.15 2.98
CA THR A 156 11.16 -22.44 1.54
C THR A 156 12.18 -23.55 1.34
N TRP A 157 13.31 -23.55 2.07
CA TRP A 157 14.32 -24.59 2.02
C TRP A 157 13.77 -25.97 2.40
N ASP A 158 12.99 -26.04 3.46
CA ASP A 158 12.36 -27.29 3.92
C ASP A 158 11.36 -27.82 2.89
N ARG A 159 10.60 -26.95 2.26
CA ARG A 159 9.64 -27.33 1.20
C ARG A 159 10.35 -27.88 -0.03
N ASP A 160 11.45 -27.27 -0.47
CA ASP A 160 12.23 -27.73 -1.62
C ASP A 160 12.92 -29.06 -1.33
N ARG A 161 13.36 -29.28 -0.09
CA ARG A 161 13.91 -30.55 0.37
C ARG A 161 12.84 -31.66 0.37
N PHE A 162 11.64 -31.34 0.82
CA PHE A 162 10.50 -32.26 0.81
C PHE A 162 10.10 -32.65 -0.61
N ASN A 163 10.04 -31.70 -1.54
CA ASN A 163 9.68 -31.96 -2.92
C ASN A 163 10.73 -32.78 -3.66
N ARG A 164 12.01 -32.60 -3.36
CA ARG A 164 13.11 -33.41 -3.94
C ARG A 164 13.10 -34.86 -3.50
N ASN A 165 12.60 -35.13 -2.32
CA ASN A 165 12.54 -36.48 -1.75
C ASN A 165 11.22 -37.19 -2.03
N ARG A 166 10.33 -36.60 -2.84
CA ARG A 166 9.07 -37.25 -3.24
C ARG A 166 9.40 -38.34 -4.26
N PRO A 167 9.14 -39.63 -3.95
CA PRO A 167 9.35 -40.70 -4.92
C PRO A 167 8.50 -40.40 -6.15
N THR A 168 9.12 -40.43 -7.33
CA THR A 168 8.42 -40.40 -8.60
C THR A 168 7.50 -41.63 -8.60
N ALA A 169 6.20 -41.41 -8.49
CA ALA A 169 5.22 -42.48 -8.68
C ALA A 169 5.41 -42.98 -10.12
N THR A 170 6.06 -44.11 -10.25
CA THR A 170 6.08 -44.87 -11.48
C THR A 170 4.63 -45.29 -11.75
N ALA A 171 4.01 -44.70 -12.76
CA ALA A 171 2.72 -45.14 -13.25
C ALA A 171 2.86 -46.57 -13.83
N PRO A 172 1.86 -47.44 -13.60
CA PRO A 172 1.81 -48.78 -14.16
C PRO A 172 1.62 -48.78 -15.67
#